data_d40414e9550d41d8fa18e6426fb70cd2
#
_entry.id   d40414e9550d41d8fa18e6426fb70cd2
#
_cell.length_a   1.000
_cell.length_b   1.000
_cell.length_c   1.000
_cell.angle_alpha   90.00
_cell.angle_beta   90.00
_cell.angle_gamma   90.00
#
_symmetry.space_group_name_H-M   'P 1'
#
loop_
_entity.id
_entity.type
_entity.pdbx_description
1 polymer ?
#
loop_
_entity_poly.entity_id
_entity_poly.type
_entity_poly.pdbx_seq_one_letter_code
_entity_poly.pdbx_strand_id
1 'polypeptide(L)'
;LLDRIAAIARAADQIEAAEVVREAAVRMLRVHDLRAADALQLASALVWSDYSPSGSAFVSTDRRLRVAASREGFKVLPEEPWPARSGGSASPL
;
A
#
# COMPACT_ATOMS: atom_id res chain seq x y z
N LEU A 1 8.01 -26.53 26.00
CA LEU A 1 6.79 -25.81 26.36
C LEU A 1 6.86 -24.33 26.04
N LEU A 2 7.92 -23.64 26.43
CA LEU A 2 8.08 -22.21 26.12
C LEU A 2 8.15 -21.97 24.61
N ASP A 3 8.79 -22.86 23.87
CA ASP A 3 8.88 -22.75 22.41
C ASP A 3 7.50 -22.84 21.77
N ARG A 4 6.63 -23.70 22.27
CA ARG A 4 5.27 -23.82 21.79
C ARG A 4 4.44 -22.58 22.09
N ILE A 5 4.59 -22.04 23.29
CA ILE A 5 3.88 -20.82 23.67
C ILE A 5 4.32 -19.66 22.78
N ALA A 6 5.61 -19.51 22.53
CA ALA A 6 6.13 -18.47 21.66
C ALA A 6 5.63 -18.63 20.23
N ALA A 7 5.56 -19.87 19.72
CA ALA A 7 5.04 -20.13 18.38
C ALA A 7 3.56 -19.77 18.27
N ILE A 8 2.77 -20.10 19.27
CA ILE A 8 1.34 -19.76 19.30
C ILE A 8 1.15 -18.25 19.34
N ALA A 9 1.95 -17.56 20.17
CA ALA A 9 1.88 -16.10 20.27
C ALA A 9 2.22 -15.44 18.93
N ARG A 10 3.26 -15.92 18.23
CA ARG A 10 3.62 -15.37 16.92
C ARG A 10 2.53 -15.62 15.90
N ALA A 11 1.92 -16.80 15.91
CA ALA A 11 0.83 -17.12 14.99
C ALA A 11 -0.38 -16.22 15.25
N ALA A 12 -0.71 -15.97 16.51
CA ALA A 12 -1.81 -15.09 16.87
C ALA A 12 -1.54 -13.66 16.40
N ASP A 13 -0.32 -13.17 16.58
CA ASP A 13 0.07 -11.84 16.13
C ASP A 13 -0.04 -11.72 14.61
N GLN A 14 0.36 -12.75 13.87
CA GLN A 14 0.25 -12.76 12.41
C GLN A 14 -1.21 -12.72 11.94
N ILE A 15 -2.09 -13.46 12.62
CA ILE A 15 -3.51 -13.46 12.29
C ILE A 15 -4.09 -12.08 12.55
N GLU A 16 -3.75 -11.47 13.66
CA GLU A 16 -4.23 -10.13 14.00
C GLU A 16 -3.74 -9.10 12.98
N ALA A 17 -2.47 -9.17 12.58
CA ALA A 17 -1.90 -8.28 11.57
C ALA A 17 -2.62 -8.45 10.22
N ALA A 18 -2.94 -9.69 9.84
CA ALA A 18 -3.66 -9.96 8.59
C ALA A 18 -5.07 -9.37 8.63
N GLU A 19 -5.76 -9.44 9.77
CA GLU A 19 -7.08 -8.84 9.92
C GLU A 19 -7.03 -7.31 9.78
N VAL A 20 -6.03 -6.68 10.39
CA VAL A 20 -5.86 -5.23 10.30
C VAL A 20 -5.63 -4.81 8.85
N VAL A 21 -4.78 -5.54 8.12
CA VAL A 21 -4.54 -5.25 6.71
C VAL A 21 -5.80 -5.43 5.88
N ARG A 22 -6.56 -6.49 6.15
CA ARG A 22 -7.80 -6.74 5.42
C ARG A 22 -8.83 -5.64 5.63
N GLU A 23 -9.00 -5.18 6.86
CA GLU A 23 -9.90 -4.08 7.17
C GLU A 23 -9.48 -2.81 6.46
N ALA A 24 -8.18 -2.52 6.46
CA ALA A 24 -7.64 -1.37 5.75
C ALA A 24 -7.87 -1.50 4.24
N ALA A 25 -7.70 -2.72 3.70
CA ALA A 25 -7.92 -2.96 2.27
C ALA A 25 -9.38 -2.72 1.87
N VAL A 26 -10.33 -3.14 2.71
CA VAL A 26 -11.76 -2.88 2.45
C VAL A 26 -12.01 -1.38 2.39
N ARG A 27 -11.42 -0.61 3.29
CA ARG A 27 -11.53 0.84 3.26
C ARG A 27 -10.95 1.41 1.97
N MET A 28 -9.78 0.90 1.55
CA MET A 28 -9.15 1.36 0.31
C MET A 28 -10.04 1.10 -0.90
N LEU A 29 -10.72 -0.04 -0.94
CA LEU A 29 -11.64 -0.36 -2.03
C LEU A 29 -12.86 0.56 -2.06
N ARG A 30 -13.29 1.06 -0.90
CA ARG A 30 -14.43 1.98 -0.83
C ARG A 30 -14.07 3.40 -1.20
N VAL A 31 -12.83 3.80 -0.95
CA VAL A 31 -12.40 5.19 -1.10
C VAL A 31 -11.75 5.43 -2.47
N HIS A 32 -11.09 4.43 -3.01
CA HIS A 32 -10.30 4.57 -4.23
C HIS A 32 -10.74 3.58 -5.29
N ASP A 33 -10.48 3.95 -6.54
CA ASP A 33 -10.71 3.07 -7.69
C ASP A 33 -9.52 2.12 -7.84
N LEU A 34 -9.58 1.00 -7.13
CA LEU A 34 -8.50 0.02 -7.09
C LEU A 34 -9.02 -1.39 -7.26
N ARG A 35 -8.16 -2.26 -7.78
CA ARG A 35 -8.40 -3.70 -7.74
C ARG A 35 -8.05 -4.23 -6.36
N ALA A 36 -8.57 -5.42 -6.04
CA ALA A 36 -8.35 -6.01 -4.73
C ALA A 36 -6.87 -6.17 -4.38
N ALA A 37 -6.05 -6.63 -5.34
CA ALA A 37 -4.63 -6.81 -5.10
C ALA A 37 -3.93 -5.48 -4.78
N ASP A 38 -4.31 -4.41 -5.50
CA ASP A 38 -3.75 -3.08 -5.27
C ASP A 38 -4.19 -2.50 -3.93
N ALA A 39 -5.44 -2.75 -3.57
CA ALA A 39 -5.96 -2.33 -2.27
C ALA A 39 -5.23 -3.00 -1.13
N LEU A 40 -4.92 -4.29 -1.25
CA LEU A 40 -4.13 -5.01 -0.25
C LEU A 40 -2.71 -4.46 -0.15
N GLN A 41 -2.12 -4.13 -1.30
CA GLN A 41 -0.78 -3.56 -1.33
C GLN A 41 -0.72 -2.21 -0.63
N LEU A 42 -1.66 -1.33 -0.94
CA LEU A 42 -1.74 -0.01 -0.32
C LEU A 42 -2.08 -0.13 1.18
N ALA A 43 -2.99 -1.01 1.52
CA ALA A 43 -3.37 -1.26 2.91
C ALA A 43 -2.18 -1.73 3.73
N SER A 44 -1.37 -2.65 3.17
CA SER A 44 -0.16 -3.12 3.83
C SER A 44 0.80 -1.98 4.11
N ALA A 45 1.00 -1.09 3.13
CA ALA A 45 1.87 0.06 3.30
C ALA A 45 1.36 1.00 4.40
N LEU A 46 0.05 1.22 4.46
CA LEU A 46 -0.55 2.05 5.51
C LEU A 46 -0.34 1.45 6.88
N VAL A 47 -0.58 0.16 7.03
CA VAL A 47 -0.41 -0.52 8.31
C VAL A 47 1.06 -0.50 8.73
N TRP A 48 1.98 -0.75 7.78
CA TRP A 48 3.42 -0.70 8.06
C TRP A 48 3.90 0.69 8.48
N SER A 49 3.27 1.75 7.96
CA SER A 49 3.60 3.12 8.35
C SER A 49 2.84 3.57 9.59
N ASP A 50 2.12 2.67 10.22
CA ASP A 50 1.27 2.94 11.39
C ASP A 50 0.29 4.07 11.10
N TYR A 51 -0.30 4.05 9.89
CA TYR A 51 -1.24 5.07 9.41
C TYR A 51 -0.66 6.49 9.41
N SER A 52 0.66 6.60 9.31
CA SER A 52 1.37 7.88 9.22
C SER A 52 2.25 7.88 7.98
N PRO A 53 1.66 7.95 6.79
CA PRO A 53 2.42 7.78 5.56
C PRO A 53 3.31 8.95 5.17
N SER A 54 3.19 10.10 5.81
CA SER A 54 3.90 11.32 5.39
C SER A 54 5.42 11.18 5.38
N GLY A 55 5.97 10.27 6.17
CA GLY A 55 7.41 10.01 6.19
C GLY A 55 7.85 8.86 5.30
N SER A 56 6.94 8.29 4.53
CA SER A 56 7.20 7.07 3.78
C SER A 56 6.96 7.26 2.29
N ALA A 57 7.68 6.51 1.48
CA ALA A 57 7.51 6.54 0.04
C ALA A 57 6.77 5.28 -0.43
N PHE A 58 5.95 5.44 -1.44
CA PHE A 58 5.24 4.35 -2.09
C PHE A 58 5.69 4.29 -3.54
N VAL A 59 6.20 3.15 -3.97
CA VAL A 59 6.77 3.01 -5.31
C VAL A 59 5.79 2.26 -6.20
N SER A 60 5.34 2.92 -7.24
CA SER A 60 4.45 2.29 -8.23
C SER A 60 4.45 3.09 -9.52
N THR A 61 4.28 2.38 -10.63
CA THR A 61 4.04 3.01 -11.94
C THR A 61 2.58 2.88 -12.36
N ASP A 62 1.76 2.20 -11.59
CA ASP A 62 0.32 2.09 -11.86
C ASP A 62 -0.38 3.39 -11.49
N ARG A 63 -1.05 4.00 -12.45
CA ARG A 63 -1.64 5.33 -12.24
C ARG A 63 -2.68 5.35 -11.13
N ARG A 64 -3.57 4.39 -11.09
CA ARG A 64 -4.63 4.35 -10.08
C ARG A 64 -4.05 4.19 -8.68
N LEU A 65 -3.07 3.31 -8.56
CA LEU A 65 -2.41 3.07 -7.29
C LEU A 65 -1.60 4.28 -6.84
N ARG A 66 -0.93 4.97 -7.79
CA ARG A 66 -0.21 6.21 -7.49
C ARG A 66 -1.14 7.27 -6.94
N VAL A 67 -2.29 7.46 -7.59
CA VAL A 67 -3.29 8.44 -7.14
C VAL A 67 -3.78 8.09 -5.74
N ALA A 68 -4.12 6.83 -5.51
CA ALA A 68 -4.62 6.40 -4.21
C ALA A 68 -3.56 6.60 -3.12
N ALA A 69 -2.32 6.19 -3.38
CA ALA A 69 -1.24 6.33 -2.41
C ALA A 69 -0.98 7.81 -2.08
N SER A 70 -0.99 8.67 -3.10
CA SER A 70 -0.82 10.10 -2.89
C SER A 70 -1.94 10.68 -2.02
N ARG A 71 -3.17 10.27 -2.27
CA ARG A 71 -4.33 10.73 -1.48
C ARG A 71 -4.27 10.24 -0.04
N GLU A 72 -3.64 9.10 0.19
CA GLU A 72 -3.44 8.61 1.56
C GLU A 72 -2.28 9.29 2.27
N GLY A 73 -1.46 10.06 1.56
CA GLY A 73 -0.40 10.86 2.16
C GLY A 73 1.01 10.37 1.91
N PHE A 74 1.19 9.33 1.10
CA PHE A 74 2.51 8.85 0.75
C PHE A 74 3.19 9.76 -0.27
N LYS A 75 4.51 9.83 -0.19
CA LYS A 75 5.30 10.34 -1.29
C LYS A 75 5.37 9.23 -2.34
N VAL A 76 4.90 9.50 -3.54
CA VAL A 76 4.84 8.49 -4.59
C VAL A 76 6.07 8.59 -5.48
N LEU A 77 6.72 7.46 -5.69
CA LEU A 77 7.92 7.36 -6.53
C LEU A 77 7.68 6.36 -7.67
N PRO A 78 8.31 6.54 -8.81
CA PRO A 78 9.17 7.67 -9.17
C PRO A 78 8.35 8.96 -9.27
N GLU A 79 9.00 10.09 -9.06
CA GLU A 79 8.33 11.39 -9.21
C GLU A 79 8.00 11.64 -10.67
N GLU A 80 6.91 12.34 -10.91
CA GLU A 80 6.53 12.74 -12.25
C GLU A 80 7.31 13.99 -12.67
N PRO A 81 7.63 14.13 -13.98
CA PRO A 81 7.37 13.13 -15.01
C PRO A 81 8.39 12.00 -14.96
N TRP A 82 7.94 10.77 -15.26
CA TRP A 82 8.86 9.63 -15.37
C TRP A 82 8.92 9.19 -16.84
N PRO A 83 9.99 8.49 -17.26
CA PRO A 83 10.23 8.19 -18.66
C PRO A 83 9.31 7.14 -19.27
N ALA A 84 8.19 7.00 -18.84
CA ALA A 84 7.29 6.06 -19.45
C ALA A 84 6.62 6.69 -20.63
N ARG A 85 6.54 6.94 -21.20
CA ARG A 85 5.70 7.57 -21.77
C ARG A 85 5.34 7.39 -22.76
N SER A 86 5.33 7.09 -22.83
CA SER A 86 4.88 7.32 -23.27
C SER A 86 4.04 7.56 -23.70
N GLY A 87 4.00 7.43 -23.88
CA GLY A 87 3.45 7.91 -24.01
C GLY A 87 3.00 8.50 -24.15
N GLY A 88 3.13 8.59 -24.20
CA GLY A 88 2.90 9.38 -24.10
C GLY A 88 2.82 10.14 -24.13
N SER A 89 3.03 10.28 -24.29
CA SER A 89 3.06 11.15 -24.20
C SER A 89 3.51 11.70 -24.34
N ALA A 90 3.92 11.66 -24.49
CA ALA A 90 4.57 12.33 -24.47
C ALA A 90 5.00 12.81 -24.59
N SER A 91 5.27 12.82 -24.74
CA SER A 91 5.87 13.39 -24.69
C SER A 91 6.23 13.71 -24.89
N PRO A 92 6.47 13.78 -24.99
CA PRO A 92 6.94 14.23 -25.03
C PRO A 92 7.31 14.47 -25.22
N LEU A 93 7.77 14.32 -25.28
CA LEU A 93 8.17 14.53 -25.24
C LEU A 93 8.27 14.61 -25.57
#